data_b133a51fca7fc82143de3dbfe0158c71
#
_entry.id   b133a51fca7fc82143de3dbfe0158c71
#
_cell.length_a   1.000
_cell.length_b   1.000
_cell.length_c   1.000
_cell.angle_alpha   90.00
_cell.angle_beta   90.00
_cell.angle_gamma   90.00
#
_symmetry.space_group_name_H-M   'P 1'
#
loop_
_entity.id
_entity.type
_entity.pdbx_description
1 polymer ?
#
loop_
_entity_poly.entity_id
_entity_poly.type
_entity_poly.pdbx_seq_one_letter_code
_entity_poly.pdbx_strand_id
1 'polypeptide(L)' 'MSVSKIQIGQLWKKDGTGDTYLVTRLYNEALSTIVILRKSGAEDEALIRVRAERTATGQNIPGFSPAQEDEKF' A
#
# COMPACT_ATOMS: atom_id res chain seq x y z
N MET A 1 7.92 -4.55 -5.69
CA MET A 1 8.76 -3.35 -5.71
C MET A 1 8.48 -2.52 -4.47
N SER A 2 9.50 -1.92 -3.90
CA SER A 2 9.33 -1.16 -2.67
C SER A 2 9.47 0.34 -2.92
N VAL A 3 8.95 1.12 -2.00
CA VAL A 3 9.09 2.56 -2.01
C VAL A 3 9.91 2.94 -0.79
N SER A 4 10.49 4.16 -0.78
CA SER A 4 11.27 4.58 0.36
C SER A 4 10.38 4.71 1.60
N LYS A 5 9.11 5.09 1.42
CA LYS A 5 8.19 5.21 2.53
C LYS A 5 6.76 5.16 2.02
N ILE A 6 5.95 4.34 2.66
CA ILE A 6 4.52 4.27 2.35
C ILE A 6 3.86 5.50 2.96
N GLN A 7 2.98 6.15 2.20
CA GLN A 7 2.31 7.37 2.65
C GLN A 7 0.83 7.31 2.35
N ILE A 8 0.06 8.00 3.18
CA ILE A 8 -1.38 8.16 2.94
C ILE A 8 -1.58 8.86 1.61
N GLY A 9 -2.51 8.36 0.82
CA GLY A 9 -2.79 8.88 -0.51
C GLY A 9 -2.10 8.15 -1.63
N GLN A 10 -1.18 7.26 -1.31
CA GLN A 10 -0.54 6.46 -2.34
C GLN A 10 -1.50 5.42 -2.90
N LEU A 11 -1.26 5.07 -4.16
CA LEU A 11 -2.02 4.01 -4.81
C LEU A 11 -1.12 2.78 -4.96
N TRP A 12 -1.69 1.64 -4.66
CA TRP A 12 -1.01 0.36 -4.80
C TRP A 12 -1.89 -0.58 -5.60
N LYS A 13 -1.26 -1.44 -6.37
CA LYS A 13 -1.97 -2.40 -7.20
C LYS A 13 -1.81 -3.79 -6.59
N LYS A 14 -2.91 -4.49 -6.45
CA LYS A 14 -2.87 -5.85 -5.90
C LYS A 14 -2.35 -6.81 -6.97
N ASP A 15 -1.31 -7.55 -6.60
CA ASP A 15 -0.73 -8.53 -7.52
C ASP A 15 -1.76 -9.63 -7.78
N GLY A 16 -1.80 -10.08 -9.02
CA GLY A 16 -2.69 -11.15 -9.41
C GLY A 16 -4.03 -10.68 -9.91
N THR A 17 -4.62 -9.65 -9.33
CA THR A 17 -5.92 -9.16 -9.78
C THR A 17 -5.83 -7.84 -10.52
N GLY A 18 -4.81 -7.05 -10.24
CA GLY A 18 -4.65 -5.75 -10.86
C GLY A 18 -5.53 -4.65 -10.27
N ASP A 19 -6.26 -4.95 -9.20
CA ASP A 19 -7.09 -3.94 -8.56
C ASP A 19 -6.22 -2.89 -7.89
N THR A 20 -6.68 -1.65 -7.91
CA THR A 20 -5.96 -0.54 -7.31
C THR A 20 -6.54 -0.24 -5.94
N TYR A 21 -5.66 0.00 -4.99
CA TYR A 21 -6.04 0.31 -3.61
C TYR A 21 -5.41 1.61 -3.18
N LEU A 22 -6.11 2.35 -2.35
CA LEU A 22 -5.67 3.64 -1.82
C LEU A 22 -5.26 3.46 -0.36
N VAL A 23 -4.09 3.98 -0.02
CA VAL A 23 -3.65 4.01 1.37
C VAL A 23 -4.44 5.10 2.08
N THR A 24 -5.31 4.69 2.99
CA THR A 24 -6.15 5.65 3.71
C THR A 24 -5.62 5.97 5.09
N ARG A 25 -4.81 5.08 5.66
CA ARG A 25 -4.33 5.27 7.01
C ARG A 25 -3.04 4.49 7.22
N LEU A 26 -2.18 5.02 8.05
CA LEU A 26 -0.93 4.36 8.46
C LEU A 26 -0.81 4.51 9.96
N TYR A 27 -0.36 3.46 10.63
CA TYR A 27 0.00 3.60 12.03
C TYR A 27 1.00 2.52 12.42
N ASN A 28 1.70 2.74 13.51
CA ASN A 28 2.66 1.78 14.01
C ASN A 28 2.04 0.97 15.12
N GLU A 29 2.31 -0.32 15.08
CA GLU A 29 1.84 -1.23 16.11
C GLU A 29 3.04 -2.07 16.52
N ALA A 30 3.50 -1.88 17.74
CA ALA A 30 4.75 -2.48 18.18
C ALA A 30 5.86 -2.05 17.22
N LEU A 31 6.55 -2.98 16.58
CA LEU A 31 7.64 -2.64 15.65
C LEU A 31 7.19 -2.74 14.20
N SER A 32 5.90 -2.78 13.96
CA SER A 32 5.36 -2.95 12.61
C SER A 32 4.60 -1.72 12.17
N THR A 33 4.60 -1.49 10.88
CA THR A 33 3.76 -0.46 10.27
C THR A 33 2.54 -1.12 9.67
N ILE A 34 1.37 -0.65 10.05
CA ILE A 34 0.09 -1.19 9.56
C ILE A 34 -0.47 -0.22 8.55
N VAL A 35 -0.87 -0.75 7.41
CA VAL A 35 -1.41 0.03 6.30
C VAL A 35 -2.87 -0.34 6.13
N ILE A 36 -3.74 0.66 6.09
CA ILE A 36 -5.16 0.46 5.83
C ILE A 36 -5.43 0.87 4.40
N LEU A 37 -5.97 -0.07 3.63
CA LEU A 37 -6.19 0.11 2.20
C LEU A 37 -7.68 0.06 1.90
N ARG A 38 -8.09 0.87 0.94
CA ARG A 38 -9.45 0.85 0.42
C ARG A 38 -9.40 0.62 -1.08
N LYS A 39 -10.21 -0.30 -1.57
CA LYS A 39 -10.25 -0.59 -3.00
C LYS A 39 -10.81 0.62 -3.74
N SER A 40 -10.10 1.06 -4.74
CA SER A 40 -10.48 2.23 -5.53
C SER A 40 -11.76 1.94 -6.28
N GLY A 41 -12.74 2.83 -6.16
CA GLY A 41 -14.02 2.67 -6.83
C GLY A 41 -15.01 1.78 -6.09
N ALA A 42 -14.65 1.31 -4.90
CA ALA A 42 -15.54 0.43 -4.13
C ALA A 42 -15.55 0.88 -2.68
N GLU A 43 -16.02 2.08 -2.45
CA GLU A 43 -15.94 2.68 -1.12
C GLU A 43 -16.81 1.99 -0.09
N ASP A 44 -17.80 1.22 -0.53
CA ASP A 44 -18.64 0.49 0.39
C ASP A 44 -18.08 -0.88 0.76
N GLU A 45 -16.93 -1.25 0.25
CA GLU A 45 -16.29 -2.49 0.65
C GLU A 45 -15.50 -2.28 1.93
N ALA A 46 -15.27 -3.38 2.63
CA ALA A 46 -14.50 -3.33 3.87
C ALA A 46 -13.07 -2.91 3.60
N LEU A 47 -12.49 -2.18 4.54
CA LEU A 47 -11.09 -1.82 4.46
C LEU A 47 -10.22 -3.05 4.68
N ILE A 48 -9.03 -3.04 4.08
CA ILE A 48 -8.07 -4.11 4.24
C ILE A 48 -6.94 -3.61 5.14
N ARG A 49 -6.57 -4.45 6.09
CA ARG A 49 -5.49 -4.14 7.01
C ARG A 49 -4.31 -5.05 6.69
N VAL A 50 -3.16 -4.44 6.36
CA VAL A 50 -1.99 -5.19 5.93
C VAL A 50 -0.77 -4.67 6.68
N ARG A 51 0.12 -5.58 7.06
CA ARG A 51 1.39 -5.19 7.65
C ARG A 51 2.38 -4.91 6.55
N ALA A 52 3.02 -3.74 6.60
CA ALA A 52 4.06 -3.39 5.66
C ALA A 52 5.34 -4.14 6.01
N GLU A 53 6.14 -4.42 4.98
CA GLU A 53 7.44 -5.04 5.15
C GLU A 53 8.53 -4.00 4.98
N ARG A 54 9.57 -4.13 5.77
CA ARG A 54 10.76 -3.31 5.57
C ARG A 54 11.68 -4.02 4.58
N THR A 55 12.17 -3.25 3.62
CA THR A 55 13.12 -3.77 2.63
C THR A 55 14.41 -3.01 2.73
N ALA A 56 15.41 -3.45 1.98
CA ALA A 56 16.72 -2.78 1.96
C ALA A 56 16.62 -1.34 1.47
N THR A 57 15.65 -1.05 0.61
CA THR A 57 15.51 0.28 0.02
C THR A 57 14.32 1.05 0.53
N GLY A 58 13.56 0.49 1.45
CA GLY A 58 12.40 1.19 1.99
C GLY A 58 11.34 0.25 2.51
N GLN A 59 10.11 0.43 2.08
CA GLN A 59 8.98 -0.35 2.55
C GLN A 59 8.21 -0.95 1.39
N ASN A 60 7.50 -2.03 1.67
CA ASN A 60 6.70 -2.72 0.68
C ASN A 60 5.44 -3.25 1.36
N ILE A 61 4.37 -3.39 0.58
CA ILE A 61 3.14 -4.04 1.04
C ILE A 61 3.10 -5.42 0.39
N PRO A 62 3.19 -6.50 1.18
CA PRO A 62 3.20 -7.84 0.60
C PRO A 62 1.94 -8.10 -0.22
N GLY A 63 2.13 -8.64 -1.42
CA GLY A 63 1.01 -8.91 -2.31
C GLY A 63 0.57 -7.73 -3.14
N PHE A 64 1.24 -6.59 -3.00
CA PHE A 64 0.91 -5.38 -3.73
C PHE A 64 2.15 -4.78 -4.35
N SER A 65 1.95 -3.95 -5.36
CA SER A 65 3.04 -3.22 -6.02
C SER A 65 2.64 -1.76 -6.13
N PRO A 66 3.60 -0.84 -6.05
CA PRO A 66 3.26 0.59 -6.21
C PRO A 66 2.61 0.82 -7.56
N ALA A 67 1.45 1.46 -7.55
CA ALA A 67 0.73 1.77 -8.78
C ALA A 67 1.17 3.10 -9.35
N GLN A 68 1.70 3.99 -8.52
CA GLN A 68 2.22 5.28 -8.97
C GLN A 68 3.72 5.15 -9.09
N GLU A 69 4.13 4.91 -10.26
CA GLU A 69 5.55 4.81 -10.43
C GLU A 69 6.11 6.11 -10.72
N ASP A 70 6.47 6.36 -10.76
CA ASP A 70 6.86 7.22 -11.27
C ASP A 70 6.97 7.60 -12.34
N GLU A 71 6.72 7.68 -12.71
CA GLU A 71 6.69 8.01 -13.63
C GLU A 71 7.29 8.99 -13.91
N LYS A 72 7.92 9.24 -13.84
CA LYS A 72 8.41 10.01 -14.01
C LYS A 72 8.82 10.32 -14.72
N PHE A 73 8.81 10.44 -15.19
CA PHE A 73 9.24 10.80 -15.86
C PHE A 73 9.57 11.39 -16.16
#